data_c688108a8bbb619a6bb62cbc57862bed
#
_entry.id   c688108a8bbb619a6bb62cbc57862bed
#
_cell.length_a   1.000
_cell.length_b   1.000
_cell.length_c   1.000
_cell.angle_alpha   90.00
_cell.angle_beta   90.00
_cell.angle_gamma   90.00
#
_symmetry.space_group_name_H-M   'P 1'
#
loop_
_entity.id
_entity.type
_entity.pdbx_description
1 polymer ?
#
loop_
_entity_poly.entity_id
_entity_poly.type
_entity_poly.pdbx_seq_one_letter_code
_entity_poly.pdbx_strand_id
1 'polypeptide(L)'
;MGLLHDIGRRVGIVNIPKHVYEGYRYSTDQGWDEVARICMTHSYPLMKEEFCYEPITEEERCIKEYILQCEEDDYDKLIQICDALATDYGFVILEKRFVDVTRRYGIMETYIKGWDITFQNKEYFEQIMGCSIYDVLPDIGRTTLLCPSPWKPPVKNEYWHP
;
A
#
# COMPACT_ATOMS: atom_id res chain seq x y z
N MET A 1 10.16 -9.26 -6.73
CA MET A 1 9.03 -8.31 -6.82
C MET A 1 8.93 -7.42 -5.59
N GLY A 2 8.81 -7.93 -4.38
CA GLY A 2 8.60 -7.11 -3.17
C GLY A 2 9.61 -5.96 -2.97
N LEU A 3 10.89 -6.15 -3.24
CA LEU A 3 11.90 -5.09 -3.12
C LEU A 3 11.73 -3.93 -4.13
N LEU A 4 10.96 -4.12 -5.17
CA LEU A 4 10.79 -3.15 -6.25
C LEU A 4 9.38 -2.58 -6.35
N HIS A 5 8.43 -2.98 -5.48
CA HIS A 5 7.06 -2.50 -5.54
C HIS A 5 6.95 -0.97 -5.51
N ASP A 6 7.85 -0.34 -4.77
CA ASP A 6 7.93 1.12 -4.57
C ASP A 6 9.00 1.82 -5.45
N ILE A 7 9.50 1.14 -6.52
CA ILE A 7 10.58 1.68 -7.37
C ILE A 7 10.21 3.03 -8.01
N GLY A 8 8.93 3.32 -8.14
CA GLY A 8 8.46 4.62 -8.62
C GLY A 8 8.80 5.79 -7.72
N ARG A 9 9.09 5.56 -6.43
CA ARG A 9 9.59 6.61 -5.51
C ARG A 9 10.98 7.12 -5.84
N ARG A 10 11.69 6.49 -6.78
CA ARG A 10 12.95 7.00 -7.34
C ARG A 10 12.85 8.42 -7.91
N VAL A 11 11.66 8.85 -8.30
CA VAL A 11 11.43 10.23 -8.79
C VAL A 11 11.24 11.25 -7.67
N GLY A 12 11.30 10.82 -6.42
CA GLY A 12 11.18 11.65 -5.21
C GLY A 12 9.95 11.33 -4.37
N ILE A 13 9.64 12.22 -3.42
CA ILE A 13 8.44 12.13 -2.59
C ILE A 13 7.25 12.61 -3.41
N VAL A 14 6.41 11.69 -3.85
CA VAL A 14 5.25 11.94 -4.70
C VAL A 14 4.01 11.25 -4.11
N ASN A 15 2.83 11.67 -4.57
CA ASN A 15 1.55 11.05 -4.17
C ASN A 15 1.42 9.59 -4.66
N ILE A 16 0.38 8.90 -4.19
CA ILE A 16 0.15 7.49 -4.53
C ILE A 16 0.04 7.27 -6.04
N PRO A 17 -0.85 7.94 -6.80
CA PRO A 17 -0.97 7.68 -8.23
C PRO A 17 0.36 7.83 -8.96
N LYS A 18 1.12 8.87 -8.66
CA LYS A 18 2.37 9.15 -9.37
C LYS A 18 3.45 8.08 -9.12
N HIS A 19 3.67 7.63 -7.87
CA HIS A 19 4.69 6.62 -7.65
C HIS A 19 4.30 5.25 -8.22
N VAL A 20 3.03 4.89 -8.15
CA VAL A 20 2.48 3.68 -8.75
C VAL A 20 2.72 3.67 -10.26
N TYR A 21 2.30 4.75 -10.94
CA TYR A 21 2.44 4.89 -12.38
C TYR A 21 3.91 4.94 -12.84
N GLU A 22 4.78 5.69 -12.15
CA GLU A 22 6.20 5.76 -12.46
C GLU A 22 6.92 4.42 -12.22
N GLY A 23 6.50 3.67 -11.20
CA GLY A 23 6.98 2.31 -10.96
C GLY A 23 6.61 1.37 -12.09
N TYR A 24 5.36 1.41 -12.51
CA TYR A 24 4.84 0.64 -13.64
C TYR A 24 5.61 0.94 -14.92
N ARG A 25 5.70 2.20 -15.31
CA ARG A 25 6.42 2.61 -16.53
C ARG A 25 7.86 2.12 -16.52
N TYR A 26 8.57 2.42 -15.44
CA TYR A 26 9.97 2.02 -15.34
C TYR A 26 10.14 0.50 -15.46
N SER A 27 9.32 -0.26 -14.75
CA SER A 27 9.41 -1.72 -14.77
C SER A 27 9.05 -2.30 -16.14
N THR A 28 8.06 -1.73 -16.82
CA THR A 28 7.70 -2.09 -18.20
C THR A 28 8.84 -1.81 -19.18
N ASP A 29 9.48 -0.64 -19.07
CA ASP A 29 10.64 -0.28 -19.91
C ASP A 29 11.84 -1.24 -19.71
N GLN A 30 11.94 -1.88 -18.55
CA GLN A 30 12.96 -2.89 -18.28
C GLN A 30 12.54 -4.31 -18.67
N GLY A 31 11.31 -4.52 -19.12
CA GLY A 31 10.75 -5.86 -19.41
C GLY A 31 10.44 -6.68 -18.15
N TRP A 32 10.15 -6.02 -17.01
CA TRP A 32 9.83 -6.67 -15.74
C TRP A 32 8.32 -6.66 -15.49
N ASP A 33 7.58 -7.43 -16.29
CA ASP A 33 6.11 -7.40 -16.31
C ASP A 33 5.47 -7.68 -14.95
N GLU A 34 5.99 -8.67 -14.21
CA GLU A 34 5.48 -9.00 -12.88
C GLU A 34 5.76 -7.89 -11.84
N VAL A 35 6.89 -7.21 -11.95
CA VAL A 35 7.19 -6.04 -11.10
C VAL A 35 6.28 -4.88 -11.47
N ALA A 36 6.07 -4.64 -12.77
CA ALA A 36 5.16 -3.62 -13.26
C ALA A 36 3.74 -3.83 -12.72
N ARG A 37 3.25 -5.08 -12.76
CA ARG A 37 1.97 -5.47 -12.16
C ARG A 37 1.89 -5.07 -10.69
N ILE A 38 2.86 -5.50 -9.88
CA ILE A 38 2.89 -5.20 -8.44
C ILE A 38 2.99 -3.69 -8.17
N CYS A 39 3.74 -2.94 -8.97
CA CYS A 39 3.73 -1.49 -8.87
C CYS A 39 2.32 -0.90 -9.01
N MET A 40 1.49 -1.46 -9.90
CA MET A 40 0.11 -1.00 -10.10
C MET A 40 -0.84 -1.38 -8.96
N THR A 41 -0.68 -2.56 -8.34
CA THR A 41 -1.69 -3.15 -7.46
C THR A 41 -1.42 -2.94 -5.97
N HIS A 42 -0.15 -2.77 -5.56
CA HIS A 42 0.24 -2.82 -4.14
C HIS A 42 -0.43 -1.77 -3.24
N SER A 43 -0.77 -0.60 -3.78
CA SER A 43 -1.37 0.50 -3.01
C SER A 43 -2.91 0.51 -3.02
N TYR A 44 -3.55 -0.46 -3.65
CA TYR A 44 -5.00 -0.49 -3.87
C TYR A 44 -5.65 -1.77 -3.34
N PRO A 45 -5.76 -1.95 -2.02
CA PRO A 45 -6.32 -3.17 -1.43
C PRO A 45 -7.81 -3.40 -1.75
N LEU A 46 -8.56 -2.36 -2.07
CA LEU A 46 -9.96 -2.46 -2.51
C LEU A 46 -10.08 -2.71 -4.02
N MET A 47 -8.96 -2.68 -4.75
CA MET A 47 -8.95 -2.89 -6.20
C MET A 47 -10.02 -2.05 -6.91
N LYS A 48 -10.98 -2.70 -7.55
CA LYS A 48 -12.00 -2.04 -8.38
C LYS A 48 -12.89 -1.05 -7.61
N GLU A 49 -13.13 -1.27 -6.32
CA GLU A 49 -13.97 -0.39 -5.49
C GLU A 49 -13.35 0.99 -5.24
N GLU A 50 -12.01 1.09 -5.27
CA GLU A 50 -11.32 2.36 -5.07
C GLU A 50 -11.52 3.34 -6.24
N PHE A 51 -11.95 2.86 -7.39
CA PHE A 51 -12.09 3.64 -8.62
C PHE A 51 -13.54 4.00 -8.97
N CYS A 52 -14.39 4.20 -7.95
CA CYS A 52 -15.77 4.67 -8.13
C CYS A 52 -15.87 6.14 -8.58
N TYR A 53 -14.74 6.85 -8.70
CA TYR A 53 -14.67 8.25 -9.09
C TYR A 53 -14.08 8.43 -10.49
N GLU A 54 -14.28 9.61 -11.07
CA GLU A 54 -13.63 9.98 -12.33
C GLU A 54 -12.18 10.43 -12.09
N PRO A 55 -11.20 9.85 -12.79
CA PRO A 55 -9.80 10.22 -12.64
C PRO A 55 -9.56 11.64 -13.16
N ILE A 56 -8.76 12.40 -12.41
CA ILE A 56 -8.42 13.79 -12.73
C ILE A 56 -7.13 13.87 -13.54
N THR A 57 -6.19 12.95 -13.29
CA THR A 57 -4.88 12.93 -13.96
C THR A 57 -4.75 11.77 -14.93
N GLU A 58 -3.76 11.86 -15.81
CA GLU A 58 -3.42 10.77 -16.75
C GLU A 58 -2.95 9.52 -16.01
N GLU A 59 -2.18 9.71 -14.94
CA GLU A 59 -1.70 8.62 -14.10
C GLU A 59 -2.88 7.88 -13.46
N GLU A 60 -3.85 8.60 -12.88
CA GLU A 60 -5.05 8.00 -12.28
C GLU A 60 -5.88 7.26 -13.31
N ARG A 61 -6.00 7.79 -14.53
CA ARG A 61 -6.73 7.12 -15.61
C ARG A 61 -6.06 5.81 -16.00
N CYS A 62 -4.76 5.83 -16.20
CA CYS A 62 -4.00 4.62 -16.55
C CYS A 62 -4.10 3.55 -15.45
N ILE A 63 -4.00 3.95 -14.17
CA ILE A 63 -4.14 3.04 -13.05
C ILE A 63 -5.55 2.45 -13.00
N LYS A 64 -6.59 3.30 -13.11
CA LYS A 64 -7.99 2.85 -13.14
C LYS A 64 -8.23 1.83 -14.24
N GLU A 65 -7.81 2.12 -15.47
CA GLU A 65 -7.98 1.22 -16.61
C GLU A 65 -7.27 -0.13 -16.37
N TYR A 66 -6.06 -0.10 -15.82
CA TYR A 66 -5.30 -1.28 -15.48
C TYR A 66 -5.99 -2.13 -14.40
N ILE A 67 -6.35 -1.53 -13.27
CA ILE A 67 -6.95 -2.21 -12.13
C ILE A 67 -8.33 -2.81 -12.48
N LEU A 68 -9.14 -2.12 -13.30
CA LEU A 68 -10.44 -2.63 -13.71
C LEU A 68 -10.35 -3.92 -14.55
N GLN A 69 -9.22 -4.13 -15.24
CA GLN A 69 -8.96 -5.33 -16.04
C GLN A 69 -8.16 -6.40 -15.27
N CYS A 70 -7.54 -6.02 -14.17
CA CYS A 70 -6.71 -6.91 -13.36
C CYS A 70 -7.58 -7.82 -12.49
N GLU A 71 -7.19 -9.08 -12.36
CA GLU A 71 -7.68 -9.97 -11.32
C GLU A 71 -6.64 -10.06 -10.21
N GLU A 72 -7.08 -9.82 -8.98
CA GLU A 72 -6.23 -9.89 -7.80
C GLU A 72 -5.78 -11.33 -7.57
N ASP A 73 -4.49 -11.53 -7.29
CA ASP A 73 -3.93 -12.81 -6.90
C ASP A 73 -3.28 -12.76 -5.50
N ASP A 74 -2.77 -13.91 -5.03
CA ASP A 74 -2.16 -14.00 -3.71
C ASP A 74 -0.86 -13.18 -3.58
N TYR A 75 -0.18 -12.89 -4.68
CA TYR A 75 1.00 -12.01 -4.66
C TYR A 75 0.62 -10.55 -4.42
N ASP A 76 -0.48 -10.09 -5.00
CA ASP A 76 -0.99 -8.74 -4.76
C ASP A 76 -1.29 -8.57 -3.27
N LYS A 77 -2.08 -9.49 -2.69
CA LYS A 77 -2.44 -9.50 -1.28
C LYS A 77 -1.22 -9.57 -0.36
N LEU A 78 -0.26 -10.43 -0.70
CA LEU A 78 0.95 -10.59 0.09
C LEU A 78 1.79 -9.31 0.11
N ILE A 79 1.98 -8.65 -1.03
CA ILE A 79 2.75 -7.41 -1.09
C ILE A 79 2.02 -6.28 -0.37
N GLN A 80 0.71 -6.16 -0.50
CA GLN A 80 -0.11 -5.19 0.22
C GLN A 80 0.05 -5.35 1.74
N ILE A 81 0.01 -6.57 2.27
CA ILE A 81 0.25 -6.83 3.70
C ILE A 81 1.69 -6.50 4.09
N CYS A 82 2.67 -6.94 3.31
CA CYS A 82 4.08 -6.69 3.61
C CYS A 82 4.37 -5.18 3.67
N ASP A 83 3.82 -4.39 2.74
CA ASP A 83 3.92 -2.93 2.77
C ASP A 83 3.23 -2.33 4.00
N ALA A 84 2.02 -2.81 4.31
CA ALA A 84 1.26 -2.34 5.47
C ALA A 84 1.94 -2.68 6.83
N LEU A 85 2.78 -3.70 6.90
CA LEU A 85 3.53 -4.09 8.09
C LEU A 85 4.90 -3.41 8.21
N ALA A 86 5.41 -2.83 7.13
CA ALA A 86 6.75 -2.27 7.06
C ALA A 86 6.81 -0.77 7.36
N THR A 87 7.83 -0.36 8.09
CA THR A 87 8.22 1.03 8.30
C THR A 87 9.73 1.19 8.12
N ASP A 88 10.21 2.42 8.08
CA ASP A 88 11.64 2.74 8.07
C ASP A 88 12.40 2.31 9.35
N TYR A 89 11.68 1.91 10.40
CA TYR A 89 12.23 1.41 11.66
C TYR A 89 12.13 -0.12 11.83
N GLY A 90 11.47 -0.81 10.90
CA GLY A 90 11.19 -2.24 10.95
C GLY A 90 9.70 -2.55 10.89
N PHE A 91 9.32 -3.75 11.32
CA PHE A 91 7.93 -4.20 11.24
C PHE A 91 7.10 -3.68 12.42
N VAL A 92 5.85 -3.33 12.14
CA VAL A 92 4.87 -2.91 13.14
C VAL A 92 3.54 -3.65 12.91
N ILE A 93 2.70 -3.75 13.93
CA ILE A 93 1.35 -4.30 13.77
C ILE A 93 0.51 -3.37 12.89
N LEU A 94 -0.50 -3.92 12.22
CA LEU A 94 -1.36 -3.19 11.28
C LEU A 94 -2.05 -1.97 11.93
N GLU A 95 -2.53 -2.13 13.15
CA GLU A 95 -3.21 -1.06 13.90
C GLU A 95 -2.29 0.16 14.08
N LYS A 96 -1.04 -0.09 14.41
CA LYS A 96 -0.01 0.98 14.53
C LYS A 96 0.19 1.68 13.19
N ARG A 97 0.35 0.91 12.12
CA ARG A 97 0.56 1.44 10.77
C ARG A 97 -0.64 2.28 10.30
N PHE A 98 -1.85 1.80 10.50
CA PHE A 98 -3.06 2.51 10.08
C PHE A 98 -3.23 3.83 10.82
N VAL A 99 -2.98 3.84 12.13
CA VAL A 99 -2.97 5.09 12.91
C VAL A 99 -1.92 6.06 12.39
N ASP A 100 -0.71 5.60 12.09
CA ASP A 100 0.37 6.46 11.57
C ASP A 100 0.04 7.03 10.19
N VAL A 101 -0.53 6.23 9.30
CA VAL A 101 -0.97 6.68 7.96
C VAL A 101 -2.08 7.71 8.09
N THR A 102 -3.10 7.43 8.89
CA THR A 102 -4.23 8.35 9.12
C THR A 102 -3.77 9.68 9.70
N ARG A 103 -2.81 9.68 10.61
CA ARG A 103 -2.26 10.92 11.19
C ARG A 103 -1.50 11.76 10.18
N ARG A 104 -0.94 11.15 9.14
CA ARG A 104 -0.20 11.87 8.08
C ARG A 104 -1.09 12.39 6.97
N TYR A 105 -2.10 11.64 6.60
CA TYR A 105 -2.88 11.89 5.37
C TYR A 105 -4.36 12.17 5.62
N GLY A 106 -4.82 12.10 6.88
CA GLY A 106 -6.25 12.18 7.21
C GLY A 106 -6.94 10.83 7.07
N ILE A 107 -8.24 10.81 7.30
CA ILE A 107 -9.09 9.62 7.16
C ILE A 107 -10.09 9.81 6.02
N MET A 108 -10.25 8.79 5.19
CA MET A 108 -11.28 8.72 4.15
C MET A 108 -12.10 7.43 4.37
N GLU A 109 -13.33 7.40 3.90
CA GLU A 109 -14.20 6.21 4.03
C GLU A 109 -13.55 4.95 3.42
N THR A 110 -12.88 5.10 2.28
CA THR A 110 -12.14 4.01 1.62
C THR A 110 -11.03 3.43 2.50
N TYR A 111 -10.43 4.20 3.41
CA TYR A 111 -9.38 3.70 4.30
C TYR A 111 -9.90 2.65 5.26
N ILE A 112 -11.09 2.85 5.84
CA ILE A 112 -11.68 1.86 6.77
C ILE A 112 -11.94 0.54 6.03
N LYS A 113 -12.52 0.61 4.85
CA LYS A 113 -12.73 -0.59 4.01
C LYS A 113 -11.40 -1.26 3.64
N GLY A 114 -10.39 -0.49 3.28
CA GLY A 114 -9.05 -0.99 2.98
C GLY A 114 -8.40 -1.68 4.18
N TRP A 115 -8.60 -1.17 5.40
CA TRP A 115 -8.14 -1.83 6.62
C TRP A 115 -8.83 -3.18 6.82
N ASP A 116 -10.15 -3.25 6.65
CA ASP A 116 -10.92 -4.50 6.77
C ASP A 116 -10.39 -5.56 5.80
N ILE A 117 -10.15 -5.18 4.54
CA ILE A 117 -9.55 -6.08 3.53
C ILE A 117 -8.12 -6.49 3.94
N THR A 118 -7.31 -5.57 4.44
CA THR A 118 -5.95 -5.91 4.87
C THR A 118 -5.96 -6.88 6.06
N PHE A 119 -6.90 -6.75 7.01
CA PHE A 119 -7.07 -7.72 8.10
C PHE A 119 -7.56 -9.06 7.56
N GLN A 120 -8.50 -9.10 6.63
CA GLN A 120 -8.96 -10.34 5.99
C GLN A 120 -7.81 -11.04 5.26
N ASN A 121 -6.98 -10.31 4.53
CA ASN A 121 -5.79 -10.84 3.87
C ASN A 121 -4.78 -11.39 4.90
N LYS A 122 -4.60 -10.69 6.05
CA LYS A 122 -3.79 -11.19 7.15
C LYS A 122 -4.30 -12.53 7.66
N GLU A 123 -5.59 -12.65 7.96
CA GLU A 123 -6.21 -13.89 8.44
C GLU A 123 -6.08 -15.01 7.40
N TYR A 124 -6.25 -14.71 6.13
CA TYR A 124 -6.08 -15.66 5.03
C TYR A 124 -4.67 -16.28 5.04
N PHE A 125 -3.61 -15.46 5.12
CA PHE A 125 -2.25 -15.97 5.16
C PHE A 125 -1.92 -16.67 6.47
N GLU A 126 -2.43 -16.23 7.61
CA GLU A 126 -2.26 -16.91 8.90
C GLU A 126 -2.89 -18.32 8.89
N GLN A 127 -4.02 -18.51 8.23
CA GLN A 127 -4.62 -19.84 8.04
C GLN A 127 -3.72 -20.75 7.20
N ILE A 128 -3.12 -20.24 6.12
CA ILE A 128 -2.19 -21.01 5.29
C ILE A 128 -0.91 -21.37 6.06
N MET A 129 -0.38 -20.42 6.82
CA MET A 129 0.86 -20.58 7.59
C MET A 129 0.69 -21.42 8.86
N GLY A 130 -0.52 -21.47 9.42
CA GLY A 130 -0.80 -22.12 10.69
C GLY A 130 -0.24 -21.40 11.92
N CYS A 131 0.13 -20.12 11.79
CA CYS A 131 0.64 -19.29 12.87
C CYS A 131 0.35 -17.81 12.58
N SER A 132 0.49 -16.94 13.59
CA SER A 132 0.33 -15.51 13.37
C SER A 132 1.45 -14.94 12.51
N ILE A 133 1.12 -14.04 11.58
CA ILE A 133 2.12 -13.29 10.81
C ILE A 133 3.02 -12.46 11.74
N TYR A 134 2.50 -12.04 12.88
CA TYR A 134 3.27 -11.31 13.89
C TYR A 134 4.33 -12.18 14.59
N ASP A 135 4.16 -13.51 14.62
CA ASP A 135 5.14 -14.43 15.21
C ASP A 135 6.35 -14.66 14.30
N VAL A 136 6.20 -14.49 13.00
CA VAL A 136 7.27 -14.72 12.02
C VAL A 136 8.06 -13.45 11.66
N LEU A 137 7.57 -12.29 12.06
CA LEU A 137 8.23 -11.01 11.77
C LEU A 137 9.21 -10.64 12.90
N PRO A 138 10.51 -10.41 12.58
CA PRO A 138 11.51 -10.14 13.59
C PRO A 138 11.22 -8.84 14.33
N ASP A 139 11.37 -8.88 15.65
CA ASP A 139 11.29 -7.72 16.56
C ASP A 139 9.98 -6.90 16.50
N ILE A 140 8.90 -7.42 15.90
CA ILE A 140 7.67 -6.65 15.65
C ILE A 140 7.10 -6.03 16.94
N GLY A 141 7.10 -6.76 18.06
CA GLY A 141 6.63 -6.25 19.35
C GLY A 141 7.45 -5.06 19.82
N ARG A 142 8.78 -5.18 19.77
CA ARG A 142 9.70 -4.11 20.15
C ARG A 142 9.54 -2.90 19.23
N THR A 143 9.52 -3.12 17.93
CA THR A 143 9.41 -2.04 16.95
C THR A 143 8.08 -1.31 17.08
N THR A 144 6.97 -2.04 17.27
CA THR A 144 5.64 -1.45 17.47
C THR A 144 5.61 -0.52 18.69
N LEU A 145 6.23 -0.93 19.81
CA LEU A 145 6.23 -0.14 21.05
C LEU A 145 7.22 1.02 21.04
N LEU A 146 8.39 0.84 20.43
CA LEU A 146 9.49 1.78 20.48
C LEU A 146 9.61 2.66 19.23
N CYS A 147 8.95 2.29 18.13
CA CYS A 147 8.91 3.11 16.93
C CYS A 147 8.33 4.48 17.29
N PRO A 148 9.13 5.55 17.24
CA PRO A 148 8.59 6.87 17.44
C PRO A 148 7.53 7.08 16.34
N SER A 149 6.31 7.41 16.77
CA SER A 149 5.37 8.02 15.86
C SER A 149 5.84 9.46 15.67
N PRO A 150 6.59 9.79 14.60
CA PRO A 150 7.01 11.16 14.41
C PRO A 150 5.73 11.94 14.14
N TRP A 151 5.30 12.70 15.15
CA TRP A 151 4.26 13.68 14.92
C TRP A 151 4.82 14.72 13.94
N LYS A 152 4.63 14.48 12.67
CA LYS A 152 4.77 15.54 11.67
C LYS A 152 3.38 16.13 11.50
N PRO A 153 3.25 17.46 11.52
CA PRO A 153 1.97 18.09 11.20
C PRO A 153 1.53 17.53 9.83
N PRO A 154 0.23 17.31 9.64
CA PRO A 154 -0.27 16.79 8.37
C PRO A 154 0.28 17.66 7.25
N VAL A 155 0.90 17.05 6.26
CA VAL A 155 1.21 17.71 5.00
C VAL A 155 -0.14 18.22 4.50
N LYS A 156 -0.27 19.52 4.28
CA LYS A 156 -1.48 20.10 3.70
C LYS A 156 -1.74 19.33 2.40
N ASN A 157 -2.70 18.44 2.45
CA ASN A 157 -3.11 17.70 1.27
C ASN A 157 -3.96 18.67 0.47
N GLU A 158 -3.53 19.08 -0.71
CA GLU A 158 -4.25 19.99 -1.58
C GLU A 158 -5.62 19.43 -2.02
N TYR A 159 -5.89 18.16 -1.70
CA TYR A 159 -7.14 17.46 -1.99
C TYR A 159 -8.13 17.45 -0.79
N TRP A 160 -7.79 18.06 0.34
CA TRP A 160 -8.69 18.12 1.49
C TRP A 160 -9.52 19.41 1.42
N HIS A 161 -10.72 19.31 0.88
CA HIS A 161 -11.77 20.33 1.03
C HIS A 161 -12.73 19.83 2.11
N PRO A 162 -12.88 20.57 3.26
CA PRO A 162 -13.88 20.26 4.27
C PRO A 162 -15.30 20.47 3.73
#